data_cf46d5ea697674080fb8e5f4beb36c28
#
_entry.id   cf46d5ea697674080fb8e5f4beb36c28
#
_cell.length_a   1.000
_cell.length_b   1.000
_cell.length_c   1.000
_cell.angle_alpha   90.00
_cell.angle_beta   90.00
_cell.angle_gamma   90.00
#
_symmetry.space_group_name_H-M   'P 1'
#
loop_
_entity.id
_entity.type
_entity.pdbx_description
1 polymer ?
#
loop_
_entity_poly.entity_id
_entity_poly.type
_entity_poly.pdbx_seq_one_letter_code
_entity_poly.pdbx_strand_id
1 'polypeptide(L)'
;MKMNWNTLLCEKRRREHSSKESSDLRSEFQKDYHRIIQSASFRRLQDKTQVFPLDKSDFVRTRLTHSLEVSSFAKSLGHMILQNLMAHGRKDITSEVESNACSVLECAGLIHDIGNPPFGHFGEDYIREWFRANLPKIKFKGQEIDKLLTPQMAGDFYHFEGNAQALRLLTKLHFLVDENGMNLNYTPVSYTHLRAHETKANL
;
A
#
# COMPACT_ATOMS: atom_id res chain seq x y z
N MET A 1 -0.50 -23.95 12.35
CA MET A 1 0.34 -23.96 11.14
C MET A 1 1.66 -23.30 11.48
N LYS A 2 2.79 -23.99 11.30
CA LYS A 2 4.09 -23.39 11.65
C LYS A 2 4.47 -22.42 10.51
N MET A 3 4.57 -21.14 10.81
CA MET A 3 4.98 -20.13 9.82
C MET A 3 6.44 -20.35 9.43
N ASN A 4 6.74 -20.32 8.15
CA ASN A 4 8.09 -20.39 7.61
C ASN A 4 8.30 -19.32 6.53
N TRP A 5 9.57 -18.99 6.27
CA TRP A 5 9.91 -17.94 5.31
C TRP A 5 9.44 -18.23 3.89
N ASN A 6 9.51 -19.48 3.43
CA ASN A 6 9.08 -19.86 2.07
C ASN A 6 7.58 -19.66 1.84
N THR A 7 6.77 -19.83 2.89
CA THR A 7 5.32 -19.55 2.82
C THR A 7 5.04 -18.06 2.87
N LEU A 8 5.79 -17.31 3.71
CA LEU A 8 5.62 -15.87 3.86
C LEU A 8 6.11 -15.09 2.63
N LEU A 9 7.23 -15.53 2.03
CA LEU A 9 7.85 -14.90 0.87
C LEU A 9 7.54 -15.67 -0.42
N CYS A 10 6.28 -16.02 -0.61
CA CYS A 10 5.84 -16.73 -1.81
C CYS A 10 5.79 -15.77 -3.01
N GLU A 11 6.46 -16.12 -4.10
CA GLU A 11 6.50 -15.31 -5.33
C GLU A 11 5.26 -15.43 -6.22
N LYS A 12 4.22 -16.15 -5.78
CA LYS A 12 2.98 -16.28 -6.55
C LYS A 12 2.28 -14.94 -6.71
N ARG A 13 1.93 -14.61 -7.93
CA ARG A 13 1.14 -13.44 -8.27
C ARG A 13 -0.34 -13.78 -8.35
N ARG A 14 -1.19 -12.79 -8.14
CA ARG A 14 -2.65 -12.93 -8.30
C ARG A 14 -3.03 -13.37 -9.72
N ARG A 15 -2.29 -12.90 -10.72
CA ARG A 15 -2.38 -13.36 -12.10
C ARG A 15 -1.14 -14.14 -12.45
N GLU A 16 -1.36 -15.35 -12.94
CA GLU A 16 -0.26 -16.12 -13.50
C GLU A 16 0.26 -15.41 -14.75
N HIS A 17 1.53 -15.05 -14.73
CA HIS A 17 2.21 -14.72 -15.97
C HIS A 17 2.46 -16.03 -16.72
N SER A 18 2.13 -16.06 -18.02
CA SER A 18 2.75 -17.02 -18.91
C SER A 18 4.24 -16.81 -18.83
N SER A 19 4.92 -17.62 -18.05
CA SER A 19 6.36 -17.58 -17.89
C SER A 19 7.00 -18.04 -19.20
N LYS A 20 7.20 -17.13 -20.13
CA LYS A 20 8.37 -17.23 -20.99
C LYS A 20 9.53 -17.04 -20.05
N GLU A 21 10.47 -17.98 -20.04
CA GLU A 21 11.69 -17.94 -19.26
C GLU A 21 12.27 -16.52 -19.33
N SER A 22 12.13 -15.80 -18.25
CA SER A 22 12.59 -14.42 -18.19
C SER A 22 14.07 -14.47 -17.86
N SER A 23 14.89 -13.91 -18.72
CA SER A 23 16.32 -13.67 -18.43
C SER A 23 16.54 -12.63 -17.33
N ASP A 24 15.47 -12.18 -16.69
CA ASP A 24 15.48 -11.17 -15.65
C ASP A 24 15.87 -11.80 -14.30
N LEU A 25 17.05 -11.45 -13.82
CA LEU A 25 17.61 -11.94 -12.55
C LEU A 25 16.96 -11.33 -11.29
N ARG A 26 16.06 -10.35 -11.45
CA ARG A 26 15.38 -9.72 -10.31
C ARG A 26 14.31 -10.64 -9.74
N SER A 27 14.23 -10.71 -8.41
CA SER A 27 13.09 -11.36 -7.75
C SER A 27 11.77 -10.65 -8.06
N GLU A 28 10.66 -11.37 -7.90
CA GLU A 28 9.33 -10.80 -8.12
C GLU A 28 9.05 -9.60 -7.17
N PHE A 29 9.64 -9.61 -5.98
CA PHE A 29 9.56 -8.50 -5.02
C PHE A 29 10.32 -7.25 -5.49
N GLN A 30 11.49 -7.43 -6.10
CA GLN A 30 12.27 -6.32 -6.70
C GLN A 30 11.55 -5.72 -7.91
N LYS A 31 10.84 -6.53 -8.69
CA LYS A 31 10.00 -6.04 -9.78
C LYS A 31 8.84 -5.19 -9.27
N ASP A 32 8.29 -5.50 -8.10
CA ASP A 32 7.19 -4.74 -7.49
C ASP A 32 7.62 -3.34 -7.08
N TYR A 33 8.82 -3.16 -6.56
CA TYR A 33 9.38 -1.84 -6.29
C TYR A 33 9.30 -0.93 -7.53
N HIS A 34 9.77 -1.41 -8.67
CA HIS A 34 9.73 -0.63 -9.92
C HIS A 34 8.29 -0.34 -10.39
N ARG A 35 7.37 -1.28 -10.22
CA ARG A 35 5.95 -1.05 -10.55
C ARG A 35 5.34 0.05 -9.70
N ILE A 36 5.64 0.07 -8.41
CA ILE A 36 5.13 1.08 -7.48
C ILE A 36 5.63 2.46 -7.86
N ILE A 37 6.95 2.65 -7.98
CA ILE A 37 7.54 3.97 -8.26
C ILE A 37 7.15 4.53 -9.64
N GLN A 38 6.87 3.66 -10.61
CA GLN A 38 6.42 4.05 -11.94
C GLN A 38 4.93 4.36 -12.00
N SER A 39 4.17 4.03 -10.96
CA SER A 39 2.73 4.24 -10.95
C SER A 39 2.35 5.71 -10.85
N ALA A 40 1.25 6.08 -11.49
CA ALA A 40 0.72 7.45 -11.41
C ALA A 40 0.29 7.81 -9.98
N SER A 41 -0.26 6.84 -9.23
CA SER A 41 -0.66 7.06 -7.83
C SER A 41 0.52 7.39 -6.93
N PHE A 42 1.64 6.71 -7.10
CA PHE A 42 2.85 7.01 -6.33
C PHE A 42 3.39 8.40 -6.69
N ARG A 43 3.48 8.73 -7.97
CA ARG A 43 3.94 10.06 -8.42
C ARG A 43 3.05 11.20 -7.92
N ARG A 44 1.75 10.98 -7.77
CA ARG A 44 0.81 11.98 -7.19
C ARG A 44 1.08 12.33 -5.74
N LEU A 45 1.85 11.54 -5.02
CA LEU A 45 2.29 11.88 -3.67
C LEU A 45 3.17 13.13 -3.63
N GLN A 46 3.78 13.52 -4.77
CA GLN A 46 4.55 14.76 -4.89
C GLN A 46 3.70 16.00 -4.60
N ASP A 47 2.45 16.01 -5.05
CA ASP A 47 1.55 17.15 -4.92
C ASP A 47 0.76 17.14 -3.59
N LYS A 48 1.01 16.14 -2.72
CA LYS A 48 0.41 16.04 -1.40
C LYS A 48 1.42 16.44 -0.33
N THR A 49 1.04 17.41 0.50
CA THR A 49 1.87 17.83 1.62
C THR A 49 1.80 16.84 2.77
N GLN A 50 2.90 16.73 3.53
CA GLN A 50 2.92 15.89 4.74
C GLN A 50 2.38 16.65 5.95
N VAL A 51 2.84 17.88 6.17
CA VAL A 51 2.48 18.69 7.36
C VAL A 51 2.08 20.10 6.97
N PHE A 52 2.92 20.82 6.19
CA PHE A 52 2.71 22.22 5.85
C PHE A 52 2.12 22.37 4.46
N PRO A 53 0.84 22.75 4.34
CA PRO A 53 0.23 22.95 3.04
C PRO A 53 0.75 24.24 2.40
N LEU A 54 0.89 24.22 1.06
CA LEU A 54 1.20 25.39 0.24
C LEU A 54 2.60 26.00 0.46
N ASP A 55 3.47 25.38 1.21
CA ASP A 55 4.85 25.80 1.32
C ASP A 55 5.64 25.39 0.06
N LYS A 56 6.41 26.32 -0.49
CA LYS A 56 7.24 26.10 -1.68
C LYS A 56 8.70 25.83 -1.34
N SER A 57 9.04 25.73 -0.07
CA SER A 57 10.40 25.47 0.39
C SER A 57 10.80 24.02 0.08
N ASP A 58 11.99 23.85 -0.48
CA ASP A 58 12.59 22.54 -0.72
C ASP A 58 12.83 21.72 0.56
N PHE A 59 12.82 22.37 1.72
CA PHE A 59 12.94 21.72 3.02
C PHE A 59 11.65 21.09 3.53
N VAL A 60 10.50 21.44 2.95
CA VAL A 60 9.20 20.87 3.35
C VAL A 60 8.98 19.55 2.62
N ARG A 61 8.81 18.49 3.41
CA ARG A 61 8.59 17.14 2.88
C ARG A 61 7.23 17.02 2.20
N THR A 62 7.24 16.49 0.97
CA THR A 62 6.05 15.96 0.33
C THR A 62 5.77 14.55 0.83
N ARG A 63 4.57 14.02 0.59
CA ARG A 63 4.28 12.60 0.87
C ARG A 63 5.15 11.65 0.07
N LEU A 64 5.58 12.05 -1.12
CA LEU A 64 6.49 11.26 -1.94
C LEU A 64 7.86 11.12 -1.28
N THR A 65 8.48 12.23 -0.88
CA THR A 65 9.78 12.20 -0.20
C THR A 65 9.71 11.47 1.14
N HIS A 66 8.64 11.67 1.90
CA HIS A 66 8.37 10.91 3.13
C HIS A 66 8.28 9.39 2.86
N SER A 67 7.52 8.97 1.86
CA SER A 67 7.39 7.55 1.51
C SER A 67 8.72 6.94 1.09
N LEU A 68 9.59 7.68 0.39
CA LEU A 68 10.94 7.23 0.05
C LEU A 68 11.83 7.09 1.30
N GLU A 69 11.77 8.04 2.22
CA GLU A 69 12.50 7.97 3.50
C GLU A 69 12.06 6.74 4.30
N VAL A 70 10.74 6.56 4.49
CA VAL A 70 10.18 5.40 5.22
C VAL A 70 10.59 4.08 4.56
N SER A 71 10.56 4.01 3.24
CA SER A 71 10.98 2.86 2.45
C SER A 71 12.46 2.51 2.70
N SER A 72 13.33 3.50 2.66
CA SER A 72 14.76 3.34 2.92
C SER A 72 15.05 2.86 4.35
N PHE A 73 14.39 3.47 5.34
CA PHE A 73 14.53 3.06 6.74
C PHE A 73 13.99 1.66 7.00
N ALA A 74 12.83 1.31 6.43
CA ALA A 74 12.23 -0.01 6.57
C ALA A 74 13.15 -1.11 6.02
N LYS A 75 13.74 -0.89 4.84
CA LYS A 75 14.73 -1.79 4.25
C LYS A 75 15.97 -1.94 5.13
N SER A 76 16.53 -0.83 5.60
CA SER A 76 17.75 -0.82 6.42
C SER A 76 17.53 -1.50 7.76
N LEU A 77 16.39 -1.24 8.40
CA LEU A 77 16.00 -1.88 9.66
C LEU A 77 15.79 -3.40 9.47
N GLY A 78 15.12 -3.79 8.39
CA GLY A 78 14.93 -5.19 8.02
C GLY A 78 16.25 -5.92 7.84
N HIS A 79 17.18 -5.32 7.09
CA HIS A 79 18.54 -5.84 6.90
C HIS A 79 19.25 -6.05 8.25
N MET A 80 19.28 -5.02 9.10
CA MET A 80 19.94 -5.08 10.39
C MET A 80 19.35 -6.17 11.29
N ILE A 81 18.03 -6.31 11.34
CA ILE A 81 17.36 -7.33 12.16
C ILE A 81 17.69 -8.74 11.64
N LEU A 82 17.59 -8.95 10.33
CA LEU A 82 17.82 -10.27 9.75
C LEU A 82 19.28 -10.69 9.87
N GLN A 83 20.23 -9.80 9.67
CA GLN A 83 21.66 -10.04 9.91
C GLN A 83 21.93 -10.40 11.38
N ASN A 84 21.32 -9.69 12.31
CA ASN A 84 21.43 -10.00 13.73
C ASN A 84 20.89 -11.41 14.06
N LEU A 85 19.74 -11.78 13.50
CA LEU A 85 19.16 -13.12 13.67
C LEU A 85 20.06 -14.21 13.07
N MET A 86 20.64 -13.99 11.91
CA MET A 86 21.60 -14.91 11.28
C MET A 86 22.85 -15.09 12.17
N ALA A 87 23.39 -14.00 12.70
CA ALA A 87 24.53 -14.03 13.62
C ALA A 87 24.22 -14.79 14.92
N HIS A 88 22.96 -14.79 15.37
CA HIS A 88 22.49 -15.56 16.52
C HIS A 88 22.06 -17.01 16.19
N GLY A 89 22.47 -17.51 15.03
CA GLY A 89 22.32 -18.94 14.67
C GLY A 89 20.97 -19.33 14.05
N ARG A 90 20.16 -18.38 13.58
CA ARG A 90 18.96 -18.68 12.81
C ARG A 90 19.34 -19.15 11.41
N LYS A 91 19.33 -20.47 11.22
CA LYS A 91 19.72 -21.13 9.94
C LYS A 91 18.63 -21.13 8.88
N ASP A 92 17.41 -20.77 9.25
CA ASP A 92 16.27 -20.67 8.36
C ASP A 92 16.21 -19.33 7.59
N ILE A 93 17.13 -18.41 7.89
CA ILE A 93 17.29 -17.14 7.19
C ILE A 93 18.49 -17.27 6.26
N THR A 94 18.23 -17.40 4.97
CA THR A 94 19.23 -17.39 3.91
C THR A 94 19.41 -15.98 3.36
N SER A 95 20.48 -15.73 2.59
CA SER A 95 20.67 -14.45 1.90
C SER A 95 19.51 -14.12 0.94
N GLU A 96 18.87 -15.13 0.36
CA GLU A 96 17.68 -14.96 -0.47
C GLU A 96 16.47 -14.49 0.35
N VAL A 97 16.21 -15.13 1.51
CA VAL A 97 15.15 -14.73 2.44
C VAL A 97 15.36 -13.29 2.89
N GLU A 98 16.59 -12.94 3.25
CA GLU A 98 16.95 -11.57 3.64
C GLU A 98 16.67 -10.57 2.50
N SER A 99 17.15 -10.83 1.30
CA SER A 99 16.96 -9.96 0.14
C SER A 99 15.48 -9.75 -0.17
N ASN A 100 14.69 -10.83 -0.18
CA ASN A 100 13.27 -10.78 -0.47
C ASN A 100 12.49 -10.07 0.64
N ALA A 101 12.78 -10.35 1.91
CA ALA A 101 12.15 -9.66 3.04
C ALA A 101 12.45 -8.16 3.05
N CYS A 102 13.71 -7.77 2.78
CA CYS A 102 14.08 -6.36 2.66
C CYS A 102 13.35 -5.68 1.50
N SER A 103 13.18 -6.35 0.36
CA SER A 103 12.41 -5.82 -0.77
C SER A 103 10.92 -5.64 -0.44
N VAL A 104 10.34 -6.56 0.32
CA VAL A 104 8.95 -6.44 0.81
C VAL A 104 8.79 -5.24 1.74
N LEU A 105 9.70 -5.06 2.68
CA LEU A 105 9.70 -3.92 3.61
C LEU A 105 9.88 -2.59 2.88
N GLU A 106 10.77 -2.57 1.89
CA GLU A 106 10.99 -1.41 1.02
C GLU A 106 9.70 -1.04 0.27
N CYS A 107 9.01 -2.00 -0.35
CA CYS A 107 7.72 -1.80 -1.01
C CYS A 107 6.63 -1.34 -0.03
N ALA A 108 6.57 -1.94 1.16
CA ALA A 108 5.59 -1.54 2.19
C ALA A 108 5.76 -0.07 2.59
N GLY A 109 7.03 0.38 2.76
CA GLY A 109 7.33 1.78 3.02
C GLY A 109 6.89 2.72 1.90
N LEU A 110 7.00 2.31 0.62
CA LEU A 110 6.53 3.13 -0.50
C LEU A 110 5.01 3.31 -0.52
N ILE A 111 4.26 2.26 -0.18
CA ILE A 111 2.80 2.24 -0.38
C ILE A 111 1.99 2.68 0.83
N HIS A 112 2.60 2.84 2.01
CA HIS A 112 1.87 3.07 3.25
C HIS A 112 0.97 4.32 3.21
N ASP A 113 1.38 5.35 2.48
CA ASP A 113 0.67 6.63 2.36
C ASP A 113 -0.10 6.82 1.04
N ILE A 114 -0.05 5.84 0.11
CA ILE A 114 -0.57 6.00 -1.27
C ILE A 114 -2.09 6.24 -1.31
N GLY A 115 -2.83 5.74 -0.33
CA GLY A 115 -4.28 5.87 -0.23
C GLY A 115 -4.76 7.05 0.60
N ASN A 116 -3.88 7.74 1.30
CA ASN A 116 -4.25 8.85 2.17
C ASN A 116 -4.76 10.03 1.36
N PRO A 117 -5.88 10.66 1.77
CA PRO A 117 -6.37 11.88 1.16
C PRO A 117 -5.45 13.07 1.50
N PRO A 118 -5.62 14.23 0.83
CA PRO A 118 -5.03 15.47 1.30
C PRO A 118 -5.37 15.71 2.78
N PHE A 119 -4.42 16.20 3.55
CA PHE A 119 -4.51 16.42 5.01
C PHE A 119 -4.60 15.14 5.87
N GLY A 120 -4.29 13.96 5.32
CA GLY A 120 -4.20 12.69 6.06
C GLY A 120 -5.48 12.34 6.83
N HIS A 121 -5.35 11.93 8.10
CA HIS A 121 -6.50 11.52 8.94
C HIS A 121 -7.54 12.64 9.13
N PHE A 122 -7.11 13.89 9.19
CA PHE A 122 -8.05 15.02 9.25
C PHE A 122 -8.91 15.08 7.98
N GLY A 123 -8.30 14.84 6.82
CA GLY A 123 -9.03 14.74 5.55
C GLY A 123 -9.98 13.56 5.50
N GLU A 124 -9.63 12.43 6.11
CA GLU A 124 -10.51 11.26 6.23
C GLU A 124 -11.76 11.59 7.04
N ASP A 125 -11.58 12.22 8.20
CA ASP A 125 -12.69 12.59 9.07
C ASP A 125 -13.66 13.55 8.35
N TYR A 126 -13.11 14.54 7.65
CA TYR A 126 -13.90 15.48 6.85
C TYR A 126 -14.70 14.79 5.73
N ILE A 127 -14.09 13.83 5.05
CA ILE A 127 -14.76 13.03 4.01
C ILE A 127 -15.90 12.23 4.63
N ARG A 128 -15.67 11.55 5.76
CA ARG A 128 -16.69 10.77 6.47
C ARG A 128 -17.87 11.63 6.91
N GLU A 129 -17.59 12.77 7.54
CA GLU A 129 -18.62 13.70 8.01
C GLU A 129 -19.45 14.26 6.85
N TRP A 130 -18.76 14.64 5.76
CA TRP A 130 -19.43 15.16 4.58
C TRP A 130 -20.39 14.13 3.98
N PHE A 131 -19.97 12.89 3.82
CA PHE A 131 -20.81 11.83 3.28
C PHE A 131 -21.98 11.50 4.23
N ARG A 132 -21.75 11.44 5.54
CA ARG A 132 -22.85 11.24 6.50
C ARG A 132 -23.92 12.32 6.40
N ALA A 133 -23.53 13.56 6.19
CA ALA A 133 -24.45 14.69 6.10
C ALA A 133 -25.16 14.81 4.74
N ASN A 134 -24.51 14.37 3.66
CA ASN A 134 -24.94 14.71 2.30
C ASN A 134 -25.33 13.50 1.44
N LEU A 135 -24.80 12.31 1.66
CA LEU A 135 -25.09 11.14 0.82
C LEU A 135 -26.61 10.90 0.62
N PRO A 136 -27.46 10.98 1.69
CA PRO A 136 -28.91 10.82 1.53
C PRO A 136 -29.60 11.91 0.72
N LYS A 137 -28.91 13.05 0.50
CA LYS A 137 -29.46 14.20 -0.23
C LYS A 137 -29.07 14.21 -1.71
N ILE A 138 -28.07 13.41 -2.09
CA ILE A 138 -27.57 13.35 -3.47
C ILE A 138 -28.57 12.57 -4.31
N LYS A 139 -28.90 13.12 -5.48
CA LYS A 139 -29.75 12.46 -6.46
C LYS A 139 -28.96 12.11 -7.71
N PHE A 140 -29.13 10.91 -8.18
CA PHE A 140 -28.61 10.45 -9.46
C PHE A 140 -29.77 10.04 -10.36
N LYS A 141 -29.92 10.68 -11.51
CA LYS A 141 -31.05 10.47 -12.44
C LYS A 141 -32.43 10.56 -11.75
N GLY A 142 -32.59 11.50 -10.81
CA GLY A 142 -33.84 11.74 -10.10
C GLY A 142 -34.11 10.83 -8.90
N GLN A 143 -33.28 9.81 -8.66
CA GLN A 143 -33.38 8.91 -7.52
C GLN A 143 -32.32 9.25 -6.45
N GLU A 144 -32.67 9.09 -5.18
CA GLU A 144 -31.72 9.25 -4.08
C GLU A 144 -30.62 8.20 -4.18
N ILE A 145 -29.36 8.65 -4.13
CA ILE A 145 -28.21 7.78 -4.41
C ILE A 145 -28.04 6.70 -3.36
N ASP A 146 -28.38 6.95 -2.12
CA ASP A 146 -28.33 6.00 -1.01
C ASP A 146 -29.23 4.79 -1.23
N LYS A 147 -30.35 4.93 -1.96
CA LYS A 147 -31.25 3.85 -2.35
C LYS A 147 -30.71 3.00 -3.51
N LEU A 148 -29.76 3.53 -4.26
CA LEU A 148 -29.10 2.84 -5.39
C LEU A 148 -27.86 2.09 -4.94
N LEU A 149 -27.26 2.48 -3.82
CA LEU A 149 -26.06 1.86 -3.28
C LEU A 149 -26.41 0.59 -2.48
N THR A 150 -25.54 -0.42 -2.56
CA THR A 150 -25.62 -1.52 -1.61
C THR A 150 -25.19 -1.04 -0.22
N PRO A 151 -25.60 -1.72 0.88
CA PRO A 151 -25.14 -1.36 2.23
C PRO A 151 -23.61 -1.27 2.36
N GLN A 152 -22.88 -2.15 1.67
CA GLN A 152 -21.42 -2.11 1.64
C GLN A 152 -20.90 -0.86 0.94
N MET A 153 -21.44 -0.49 -0.21
CA MET A 153 -21.04 0.72 -0.93
C MET A 153 -21.30 1.99 -0.13
N ALA A 154 -22.45 2.08 0.54
CA ALA A 154 -22.75 3.19 1.46
C ALA A 154 -21.78 3.20 2.65
N GLY A 155 -21.49 2.03 3.21
CA GLY A 155 -20.50 1.85 4.27
C GLY A 155 -19.10 2.34 3.89
N ASP A 156 -18.65 2.09 2.66
CA ASP A 156 -17.36 2.54 2.16
C ASP A 156 -17.22 4.08 2.17
N PHE A 157 -18.32 4.80 1.94
CA PHE A 157 -18.34 6.26 2.05
C PHE A 157 -18.36 6.75 3.50
N TYR A 158 -19.14 6.10 4.36
CA TYR A 158 -19.29 6.49 5.77
C TYR A 158 -18.07 6.15 6.61
N HIS A 159 -17.27 5.18 6.18
CA HIS A 159 -16.07 4.67 6.85
C HIS A 159 -14.83 4.80 5.96
N PHE A 160 -14.75 5.91 5.21
CA PHE A 160 -13.58 6.16 4.36
C PHE A 160 -12.29 6.06 5.17
N GLU A 161 -11.30 5.31 4.67
CA GLU A 161 -10.05 5.03 5.38
C GLU A 161 -8.90 4.88 4.38
N GLY A 162 -7.77 5.55 4.64
CA GLY A 162 -6.64 5.66 3.72
C GLY A 162 -5.98 4.33 3.40
N ASN A 163 -5.80 3.44 4.39
CA ASN A 163 -5.17 2.14 4.15
C ASN A 163 -6.07 1.23 3.29
N ALA A 164 -7.39 1.27 3.52
CA ALA A 164 -8.35 0.57 2.67
C ALA A 164 -8.31 1.11 1.23
N GLN A 165 -8.18 2.43 1.06
CA GLN A 165 -8.01 3.04 -0.25
C GLN A 165 -6.65 2.70 -0.88
N ALA A 166 -5.58 2.59 -0.10
CA ALA A 166 -4.29 2.10 -0.59
C ALA A 166 -4.43 0.70 -1.20
N LEU A 167 -5.06 -0.23 -0.46
CA LEU A 167 -5.32 -1.57 -0.97
C LEU A 167 -6.16 -1.54 -2.24
N ARG A 168 -7.22 -0.74 -2.28
CA ARG A 168 -8.09 -0.58 -3.44
C ARG A 168 -7.34 -0.03 -4.67
N LEU A 169 -6.51 0.99 -4.47
CA LEU A 169 -5.65 1.54 -5.52
C LEU A 169 -4.74 0.47 -6.11
N LEU A 170 -4.03 -0.27 -5.25
CA LEU A 170 -3.07 -1.29 -5.68
C LEU A 170 -3.73 -2.49 -6.36
N THR A 171 -4.94 -2.86 -5.93
CA THR A 171 -5.59 -4.11 -6.37
C THR A 171 -6.65 -3.95 -7.44
N LYS A 172 -7.28 -2.77 -7.53
CA LYS A 172 -8.48 -2.56 -8.35
C LYS A 172 -8.38 -1.38 -9.31
N LEU A 173 -7.77 -0.25 -8.90
CA LEU A 173 -7.92 1.00 -9.62
C LEU A 173 -6.80 1.32 -10.62
N HIS A 174 -5.73 0.56 -10.66
CA HIS A 174 -4.68 0.72 -11.67
C HIS A 174 -4.96 -0.12 -12.91
N PHE A 175 -5.61 0.49 -13.89
CA PHE A 175 -5.88 -0.11 -15.20
C PHE A 175 -4.71 0.17 -16.15
N LEU A 176 -3.58 -0.51 -16.01
CA LEU A 176 -2.48 -0.33 -16.96
C LEU A 176 -2.58 -1.27 -18.16
N VAL A 177 -3.10 -2.47 -17.95
CA VAL A 177 -3.23 -3.50 -19.02
C VAL A 177 -4.54 -4.27 -18.91
N ASP A 178 -5.11 -4.37 -17.71
CA ASP A 178 -6.36 -5.08 -17.44
C ASP A 178 -7.02 -4.61 -16.14
N GLU A 179 -8.17 -5.19 -15.80
CA GLU A 179 -9.03 -4.80 -14.67
C GLU A 179 -8.49 -5.19 -13.27
N ASN A 180 -7.23 -5.61 -13.14
CA ASN A 180 -6.73 -6.24 -11.92
C ASN A 180 -5.66 -5.44 -11.15
N GLY A 181 -5.62 -4.14 -11.30
CA GLY A 181 -4.68 -3.30 -10.57
C GLY A 181 -3.22 -3.46 -11.00
N MET A 182 -2.28 -3.16 -10.11
CA MET A 182 -0.85 -3.19 -10.41
C MET A 182 -0.26 -4.60 -10.56
N ASN A 183 -1.01 -5.63 -10.26
CA ASN A 183 -0.54 -7.02 -10.23
C ASN A 183 0.75 -7.20 -9.40
N LEU A 184 0.80 -6.54 -8.26
CA LEU A 184 1.88 -6.73 -7.31
C LEU A 184 1.87 -8.15 -6.76
N ASN A 185 3.01 -8.61 -6.27
CA ASN A 185 3.07 -9.86 -5.53
C ASN A 185 2.44 -9.67 -4.16
N TYR A 186 1.34 -10.37 -3.94
CA TYR A 186 0.65 -10.35 -2.67
C TYR A 186 1.21 -11.44 -1.77
N THR A 187 2.31 -11.15 -1.12
CA THR A 187 2.67 -11.99 0.01
C THR A 187 1.71 -11.74 1.16
N PRO A 188 1.41 -12.76 1.99
CA PRO A 188 0.63 -12.57 3.21
C PRO A 188 1.19 -11.44 4.11
N VAL A 189 2.48 -11.17 4.02
CA VAL A 189 3.16 -10.10 4.78
C VAL A 189 2.75 -8.70 4.31
N SER A 190 2.63 -8.47 3.00
CA SER A 190 2.15 -7.18 2.47
C SER A 190 0.71 -6.87 2.92
N TYR A 191 -0.14 -7.90 3.03
CA TYR A 191 -1.50 -7.77 3.53
C TYR A 191 -1.56 -7.48 5.04
N THR A 192 -0.71 -8.13 5.83
CA THR A 192 -0.71 -7.94 7.29
C THR A 192 -0.16 -6.59 7.69
N HIS A 193 0.78 -5.99 6.93
CA HIS A 193 1.29 -4.66 7.22
C HIS A 193 0.27 -3.56 6.98
N LEU A 194 -0.48 -3.62 5.88
CA LEU A 194 -1.58 -2.69 5.63
C LEU A 194 -2.70 -2.84 6.68
N ARG A 195 -2.91 -4.03 7.21
CA ARG A 195 -3.95 -4.33 8.20
C ARG A 195 -3.52 -4.04 9.65
N ALA A 196 -2.23 -4.10 9.96
CA ALA A 196 -1.72 -3.86 11.32
C ALA A 196 -1.91 -2.42 11.81
N HIS A 197 -2.05 -1.45 10.90
CA HIS A 197 -2.41 -0.08 11.24
C HIS A 197 -3.90 0.10 11.55
N GLU A 198 -4.78 -0.74 11.01
CA GLU A 198 -6.24 -0.65 11.23
C GLU A 198 -6.66 -1.08 12.63
N THR A 199 -5.94 -2.02 13.26
CA THR A 199 -6.29 -2.56 14.58
C THR A 199 -6.03 -1.61 15.74
N LYS A 200 -5.25 -0.56 15.54
CA LYS A 200 -5.01 0.47 16.58
C LYS A 200 -6.04 1.60 16.58
N ALA A 201 -6.81 1.76 15.52
CA ALA A 201 -7.84 2.81 15.42
C ALA A 201 -9.22 2.33 15.92
N ASN A 202 -9.39 1.04 16.21
CA ASN A 202 -10.65 0.42 16.66
C ASN A 202 -10.55 -0.16 18.08
N LEU A 203 -9.58 0.25 18.86
CA LEU A 203 -9.47 0.06 20.31
C LEU A 203 -9.41 1.43 20.98
#